data_2890d028978d9cdb2f12c3cfa09c3f2e
#
_entry.id   2890d028978d9cdb2f12c3cfa09c3f2e
#
_cell.length_a   1.000
_cell.length_b   1.000
_cell.length_c   1.000
_cell.angle_alpha   90.00
_cell.angle_beta   90.00
_cell.angle_gamma   90.00
#
_symmetry.space_group_name_H-M   'P 1'
#
loop_
_entity.id
_entity.type
_entity.pdbx_description
1 polymer ?
#
loop_
_entity_poly.entity_id
_entity_poly.type
_entity_poly.pdbx_seq_one_letter_code
_entity_poly.pdbx_strand_id
1 'polypeptide(L)'
;MATKGMSKNKLEANEAFLQYEEEIAAHPAYAGMPDLRHDDGSIQWEAPSNRGPGKFQFTHDKRLQWWKAKAAEVGISTEESKWISKVAKMIHPTKLHPCKVCGRVMDIRYCYLSADFMKRVKKLSFYDDSVEMDEITHILDFVATFVDTYGDAAYAALPTLLKCAQMKKVPPLPNDLAVWTEWIDREYIPLEPSMLGPGSMANPPDRLDGFHTYNRCCRPTADTGRSKQNLASYSTDRRAFENWSDGNWIIANKLMGYISSNPGMRREPCAKATSGGHHPRPCSADHVGPISLGFCHRPEFQLLCTPCNSGKNNRMYYSDVTHLIEVEKAGEVVVTWYANAIWQRCKKRVSDQDSADRLSRVMRDNRNIALMLLNEFLERRECLFLLTLMNLNYADYQYDIVPNSLRIDKQIVTVEFTKKPSALRYVAVQKTRKIRVAFSALEDYANKENRNGYMYTSPEIERLKSVAFAMLAAVDNDLKEKNRLLIQALSSGKRVGAQMERFLSSIEYASLQENETYGKVKQILEQVMGLVADELASNWDNSRYARD
;
A
#
# COMPACT_ATOMS: atom_id res chain seq x y z
N MET A 1 26.15 -19.75 4.21
CA MET A 1 26.20 -18.40 4.83
C MET A 1 25.35 -17.49 3.95
N ALA A 2 24.11 -17.23 4.37
CA ALA A 2 23.24 -16.32 3.63
C ALA A 2 23.64 -14.89 4.00
N THR A 3 24.17 -14.16 3.05
CA THR A 3 24.39 -12.72 3.17
C THR A 3 23.05 -12.05 3.40
N LYS A 4 22.90 -11.44 4.59
CA LYS A 4 21.81 -10.48 4.86
C LYS A 4 21.74 -9.51 3.68
N GLY A 5 20.65 -9.52 2.94
CA GLY A 5 20.37 -8.53 1.93
C GLY A 5 20.30 -7.16 2.60
N MET A 6 21.41 -6.44 2.56
CA MET A 6 21.44 -5.03 2.93
C MET A 6 20.43 -4.32 2.04
N SER A 7 19.43 -3.71 2.65
CA SER A 7 18.57 -2.74 1.98
C SER A 7 19.48 -1.72 1.28
N LYS A 8 19.57 -1.82 -0.04
CA LYS A 8 20.22 -0.79 -0.86
C LYS A 8 19.45 0.50 -0.63
N ASN A 9 20.11 1.53 -0.10
CA ASN A 9 19.65 2.89 0.17
C ASN A 9 19.13 3.18 1.59
N LYS A 10 19.90 2.83 2.64
CA LYS A 10 19.90 3.72 3.80
C LYS A 10 20.73 4.94 3.39
N LEU A 11 20.06 6.04 3.09
CA LEU A 11 20.74 7.33 2.98
C LEU A 11 21.46 7.54 4.31
N GLU A 12 22.78 7.75 4.24
CA GLU A 12 23.57 8.09 5.42
C GLU A 12 23.02 9.39 6.02
N ALA A 13 22.91 9.42 7.33
CA ALA A 13 22.42 10.59 8.02
C ALA A 13 23.48 11.69 7.97
N ASN A 14 23.03 12.93 7.73
CA ASN A 14 23.89 14.11 7.80
C ASN A 14 24.42 14.28 9.23
N GLU A 15 25.65 14.77 9.37
CA GLU A 15 26.30 14.96 10.65
C GLU A 15 25.51 15.85 11.62
N ALA A 16 24.91 16.93 11.12
CA ALA A 16 24.04 17.79 11.92
C ALA A 16 22.83 17.06 12.48
N PHE A 17 22.29 16.06 11.75
CA PHE A 17 21.19 15.24 12.23
C PHE A 17 21.66 14.22 13.27
N LEU A 18 22.84 13.62 13.09
CA LEU A 18 23.40 12.69 14.09
C LEU A 18 23.70 13.41 15.41
N GLN A 19 24.26 14.62 15.35
CA GLN A 19 24.46 15.44 16.55
C GLN A 19 23.13 15.77 17.23
N TYR A 20 22.12 16.14 16.46
CA TYR A 20 20.78 16.41 16.97
C TYR A 20 20.13 15.19 17.62
N GLU A 21 20.31 13.98 17.06
CA GLU A 21 19.82 12.74 17.68
C GLU A 21 20.36 12.56 19.10
N GLU A 22 21.68 12.81 19.30
CA GLU A 22 22.31 12.70 20.63
C GLU A 22 21.84 13.81 21.57
N GLU A 23 21.70 15.05 21.09
CA GLU A 23 21.21 16.19 21.88
C GLU A 23 19.78 15.94 22.40
N ILE A 24 18.88 15.48 21.54
CA ILE A 24 17.49 15.16 21.90
C ILE A 24 17.46 13.96 22.87
N ALA A 25 18.24 12.92 22.60
CA ALA A 25 18.27 11.71 23.45
C ALA A 25 18.81 12.00 24.86
N ALA A 26 19.73 12.96 24.99
CA ALA A 26 20.29 13.39 26.27
C ALA A 26 19.44 14.44 27.00
N HIS A 27 18.47 15.07 26.30
CA HIS A 27 17.75 16.21 26.86
C HIS A 27 16.72 15.78 27.93
N PRO A 28 16.63 16.50 29.07
CA PRO A 28 15.72 16.17 30.18
C PRO A 28 14.24 16.05 29.77
N ALA A 29 13.79 16.81 28.78
CA ALA A 29 12.41 16.71 28.28
C ALA A 29 12.06 15.32 27.73
N TYR A 30 13.04 14.54 27.28
CA TYR A 30 12.89 13.17 26.77
C TYR A 30 13.38 12.10 27.75
N ALA A 31 13.68 12.48 29.00
CA ALA A 31 14.09 11.52 30.02
C ALA A 31 13.04 10.40 30.21
N GLY A 32 13.50 9.17 30.34
CA GLY A 32 12.64 8.00 30.48
C GLY A 32 11.96 7.53 29.20
N MET A 33 12.32 8.06 28.03
CA MET A 33 11.83 7.54 26.74
C MET A 33 12.25 6.07 26.60
N PRO A 34 11.30 5.14 26.40
CA PRO A 34 11.60 3.72 26.30
C PRO A 34 12.40 3.36 25.04
N ASP A 35 13.24 2.34 25.18
CA ASP A 35 14.02 1.75 24.09
C ASP A 35 14.74 2.84 23.27
N LEU A 36 15.44 3.74 23.98
CA LEU A 36 16.11 4.90 23.42
C LEU A 36 17.31 4.50 22.56
N ARG A 37 18.01 3.41 22.95
CA ARG A 37 19.20 2.91 22.27
C ARG A 37 19.05 1.45 21.90
N HIS A 38 19.71 1.06 20.82
CA HIS A 38 19.93 -0.33 20.45
C HIS A 38 20.99 -1.00 21.33
N ASP A 39 21.11 -2.32 21.23
CA ASP A 39 22.11 -3.09 21.98
C ASP A 39 23.56 -2.69 21.65
N ASP A 40 23.79 -2.13 20.46
CA ASP A 40 25.08 -1.60 20.01
C ASP A 40 25.37 -0.17 20.47
N GLY A 41 24.48 0.43 21.28
CA GLY A 41 24.59 1.78 21.82
C GLY A 41 24.10 2.89 20.89
N SER A 42 23.81 2.60 19.62
CA SER A 42 23.26 3.57 18.67
C SER A 42 21.84 4.00 19.07
N ILE A 43 21.46 5.23 18.72
CA ILE A 43 20.12 5.74 19.05
C ILE A 43 19.06 5.03 18.21
N GLN A 44 18.04 4.51 18.88
CA GLN A 44 16.83 4.01 18.22
C GLN A 44 15.86 5.18 17.95
N TRP A 45 16.20 5.98 16.93
CA TRP A 45 15.42 7.17 16.59
C TRP A 45 13.99 6.83 16.16
N GLU A 46 13.83 5.85 15.29
CA GLU A 46 12.55 5.43 14.76
C GLU A 46 12.06 4.17 15.49
N ALA A 47 10.95 4.28 16.21
CA ALA A 47 10.18 3.09 16.53
C ALA A 47 9.51 2.63 15.24
N PRO A 48 9.65 1.38 14.80
CA PRO A 48 8.96 0.91 13.63
C PRO A 48 7.46 1.15 13.76
N SER A 49 6.89 1.76 12.73
CA SER A 49 5.47 2.05 12.67
C SER A 49 4.67 0.75 12.87
N ASN A 50 3.46 0.85 13.42
CA ASN A 50 2.49 -0.24 13.58
C ASN A 50 2.07 -0.93 12.25
N ARG A 51 2.89 -0.83 11.19
CA ARG A 51 2.78 -1.58 9.93
C ARG A 51 3.20 -3.04 10.05
N GLY A 52 3.76 -3.43 11.18
CA GLY A 52 4.16 -4.79 11.51
C GLY A 52 3.96 -5.06 12.97
N PRO A 53 3.24 -6.11 13.32
CA PRO A 53 3.32 -6.69 14.61
C PRO A 53 4.72 -7.28 14.81
N GLY A 54 5.34 -7.18 15.95
CA GLY A 54 6.63 -7.76 16.29
C GLY A 54 7.32 -7.06 17.43
N LYS A 55 8.58 -7.40 17.58
CA LYS A 55 9.58 -6.80 18.48
C LYS A 55 9.40 -5.28 18.65
N PHE A 56 8.94 -4.59 17.62
CA PHE A 56 8.76 -3.15 17.53
C PHE A 56 7.41 -2.63 18.02
N GLN A 57 6.39 -3.45 18.09
CA GLN A 57 5.12 -3.04 18.68
C GLN A 57 5.30 -2.74 20.16
N PHE A 58 6.14 -3.48 20.84
CA PHE A 58 6.45 -3.22 22.25
C PHE A 58 7.11 -1.85 22.46
N THR A 59 8.08 -1.49 21.61
CA THR A 59 8.69 -0.15 21.66
C THR A 59 7.67 0.93 21.33
N HIS A 60 6.85 0.75 20.31
CA HIS A 60 5.79 1.67 19.95
C HIS A 60 4.80 1.87 21.10
N ASP A 61 4.32 0.79 21.71
CA ASP A 61 3.34 0.85 22.78
C ASP A 61 3.93 1.47 24.05
N LYS A 62 5.18 1.14 24.42
CA LYS A 62 5.90 1.76 25.52
C LYS A 62 6.06 3.28 25.29
N ARG A 63 6.50 3.69 24.09
CA ARG A 63 6.63 5.11 23.73
C ARG A 63 5.29 5.83 23.72
N LEU A 64 4.21 5.18 23.27
CA LEU A 64 2.87 5.75 23.35
C LEU A 64 2.45 6.03 24.80
N GLN A 65 2.75 5.14 25.74
CA GLN A 65 2.47 5.36 27.16
C GLN A 65 3.33 6.52 27.71
N TRP A 66 4.59 6.60 27.31
CA TRP A 66 5.44 7.72 27.67
C TRP A 66 4.87 9.06 27.15
N TRP A 67 4.43 9.12 25.89
CA TRP A 67 3.78 10.30 25.32
C TRP A 67 2.50 10.68 26.08
N LYS A 68 1.69 9.71 26.51
CA LYS A 68 0.50 9.97 27.34
C LYS A 68 0.87 10.57 28.70
N ALA A 69 1.90 10.05 29.32
CA ALA A 69 2.40 10.61 30.59
C ALA A 69 2.89 12.07 30.39
N LYS A 70 3.63 12.33 29.33
CA LYS A 70 4.07 13.68 28.97
C LYS A 70 2.90 14.62 28.64
N ALA A 71 1.86 14.13 27.98
CA ALA A 71 0.65 14.92 27.75
C ALA A 71 -0.01 15.38 29.06
N ALA A 72 -0.13 14.47 30.04
CA ALA A 72 -0.64 14.80 31.36
C ALA A 72 0.24 15.81 32.09
N GLU A 73 1.57 15.66 32.01
CA GLU A 73 2.56 16.57 32.62
C GLU A 73 2.42 18.01 32.07
N VAL A 74 2.18 18.17 30.77
CA VAL A 74 2.05 19.49 30.11
C VAL A 74 0.60 19.98 29.97
N GLY A 75 -0.37 19.28 30.55
CA GLY A 75 -1.77 19.70 30.58
C GLY A 75 -2.52 19.56 29.25
N ILE A 76 -2.07 18.67 28.35
CA ILE A 76 -2.74 18.40 27.07
C ILE A 76 -3.59 17.14 27.19
N SER A 77 -4.90 17.25 26.85
CA SER A 77 -5.80 16.10 26.83
C SER A 77 -5.48 15.13 25.70
N THR A 78 -5.40 13.83 25.98
CA THR A 78 -5.21 12.78 24.96
C THR A 78 -6.44 12.57 24.07
N GLU A 79 -7.59 13.16 24.43
CA GLU A 79 -8.80 13.18 23.61
C GLU A 79 -8.75 14.25 22.51
N GLU A 80 -7.84 15.20 22.62
CA GLU A 80 -7.68 16.23 21.61
C GLU A 80 -7.10 15.67 20.30
N SER A 81 -7.60 16.21 19.18
CA SER A 81 -7.01 15.91 17.88
C SER A 81 -5.54 16.32 17.81
N LYS A 82 -4.67 15.43 17.32
CA LYS A 82 -3.22 15.67 17.18
C LYS A 82 -2.49 15.99 18.48
N TRP A 83 -2.98 15.51 19.62
CA TRP A 83 -2.44 15.77 20.94
C TRP A 83 -0.93 15.50 21.05
N ILE A 84 -0.42 14.40 20.48
CA ILE A 84 1.02 14.10 20.51
C ILE A 84 1.83 15.17 19.76
N SER A 85 1.35 15.65 18.61
CA SER A 85 2.03 16.74 17.89
C SER A 85 2.08 18.04 18.73
N LYS A 86 1.03 18.31 19.52
CA LYS A 86 1.02 19.45 20.45
C LYS A 86 2.05 19.26 21.56
N VAL A 87 2.08 18.06 22.18
CA VAL A 87 3.07 17.72 23.20
C VAL A 87 4.49 17.83 22.63
N ALA A 88 4.75 17.21 21.48
CA ALA A 88 6.07 17.23 20.85
C ALA A 88 6.55 18.66 20.58
N LYS A 89 5.69 19.53 20.05
CA LYS A 89 6.01 20.94 19.86
C LYS A 89 6.26 21.68 21.16
N MET A 90 5.56 21.34 22.24
CA MET A 90 5.70 22.00 23.54
C MET A 90 6.99 21.64 24.23
N ILE A 91 7.35 20.34 24.26
CA ILE A 91 8.53 19.86 24.98
C ILE A 91 9.85 19.99 24.20
N HIS A 92 9.79 20.24 22.88
CA HIS A 92 10.98 20.33 22.05
C HIS A 92 11.87 21.50 22.49
N PRO A 93 13.18 21.26 22.79
CA PRO A 93 14.04 22.26 23.45
C PRO A 93 14.31 23.51 22.62
N THR A 94 14.64 23.34 21.34
CA THR A 94 15.10 24.43 20.47
C THR A 94 14.04 24.90 19.47
N LYS A 95 12.98 24.13 19.27
CA LYS A 95 12.01 24.29 18.16
C LYS A 95 12.64 24.16 16.76
N LEU A 96 13.88 23.72 16.68
CA LEU A 96 14.65 23.55 15.46
C LEU A 96 15.00 22.07 15.25
N HIS A 97 14.89 21.61 14.01
CA HIS A 97 15.12 20.22 13.62
C HIS A 97 15.92 20.15 12.32
N PRO A 98 17.10 19.56 12.28
CA PRO A 98 17.88 19.40 11.07
C PRO A 98 17.34 18.28 10.20
N CYS A 99 17.43 18.43 8.89
CA CYS A 99 17.08 17.40 7.94
C CYS A 99 18.11 16.28 7.93
N LYS A 100 17.66 15.02 8.08
CA LYS A 100 18.54 13.85 8.03
C LYS A 100 19.36 13.74 6.73
N VAL A 101 18.83 14.23 5.60
CA VAL A 101 19.44 14.08 4.28
C VAL A 101 20.45 15.21 4.00
N CYS A 102 20.02 16.45 4.14
CA CYS A 102 20.86 17.62 3.74
C CYS A 102 21.37 18.46 4.91
N GLY A 103 21.02 18.12 6.15
CA GLY A 103 21.42 18.87 7.35
C GLY A 103 20.73 20.23 7.54
N ARG A 104 19.92 20.70 6.58
CA ARG A 104 19.26 22.00 6.68
C ARG A 104 18.36 22.05 7.92
N VAL A 105 18.57 23.05 8.75
CA VAL A 105 17.79 23.27 9.97
C VAL A 105 16.43 23.86 9.63
N MET A 106 15.39 23.33 10.25
CA MET A 106 14.00 23.70 10.02
C MET A 106 13.29 24.01 11.33
N ASP A 107 12.38 24.97 11.32
CA ASP A 107 11.44 25.21 12.41
C ASP A 107 10.38 24.10 12.47
N ILE A 108 10.12 23.54 13.64
CA ILE A 108 9.12 22.47 13.84
C ILE A 108 7.67 22.98 13.86
N ARG A 109 7.45 24.27 13.86
CA ARG A 109 6.13 24.88 13.73
C ARG A 109 5.66 24.82 12.27
N TYR A 110 4.36 25.01 12.06
CA TYR A 110 3.78 25.05 10.70
C TYR A 110 3.99 26.45 10.10
N CYS A 111 5.17 26.73 9.62
CA CYS A 111 5.60 28.06 9.21
C CYS A 111 6.21 28.13 7.80
N TYR A 112 6.16 27.03 7.03
CA TYR A 112 6.66 26.98 5.66
C TYR A 112 5.54 27.14 4.65
N LEU A 113 5.86 27.77 3.50
CA LEU A 113 4.87 28.05 2.47
C LEU A 113 4.23 26.77 1.92
N SER A 114 2.91 26.74 1.86
CA SER A 114 2.19 25.67 1.17
C SER A 114 2.13 25.96 -0.34
N ALA A 115 1.93 24.88 -1.14
CA ALA A 115 1.75 25.01 -2.58
C ALA A 115 0.58 25.94 -2.94
N ASP A 116 -0.49 25.95 -2.12
CA ASP A 116 -1.65 26.81 -2.35
C ASP A 116 -1.38 28.28 -1.97
N PHE A 117 -0.56 28.51 -0.95
CA PHE A 117 -0.10 29.86 -0.62
C PHE A 117 0.75 30.42 -1.79
N MET A 118 1.74 29.67 -2.26
CA MET A 118 2.59 30.09 -3.39
C MET A 118 1.78 30.35 -4.66
N LYS A 119 0.75 29.53 -4.96
CA LYS A 119 -0.18 29.79 -6.06
C LYS A 119 -0.97 31.09 -5.90
N ARG A 120 -1.34 31.48 -4.67
CA ARG A 120 -2.03 32.75 -4.42
C ARG A 120 -1.11 33.93 -4.66
N VAL A 121 0.15 33.84 -4.21
CA VAL A 121 1.17 34.87 -4.48
C VAL A 121 1.36 35.05 -5.98
N LYS A 122 1.57 33.97 -6.73
CA LYS A 122 1.76 34.00 -8.21
C LYS A 122 0.56 34.55 -8.99
N LYS A 123 -0.61 34.71 -8.38
CA LYS A 123 -1.80 35.31 -9.00
C LYS A 123 -1.91 36.81 -8.76
N LEU A 124 -1.03 37.40 -7.97
CA LEU A 124 -1.03 38.83 -7.77
C LEU A 124 -0.53 39.54 -9.02
N SER A 125 -1.23 40.59 -9.45
CA SER A 125 -0.95 41.29 -10.70
C SER A 125 0.39 42.02 -10.75
N PHE A 126 0.95 42.32 -9.58
CA PHE A 126 2.25 42.99 -9.46
C PHE A 126 3.42 42.03 -9.20
N TYR A 127 3.14 40.75 -8.97
CA TYR A 127 4.18 39.75 -8.69
C TYR A 127 4.88 39.32 -9.98
N ASP A 128 6.20 39.49 -10.01
CA ASP A 128 7.07 39.28 -11.19
C ASP A 128 8.17 38.23 -10.98
N ASP A 129 7.99 37.33 -10.01
CA ASP A 129 8.95 36.31 -9.59
C ASP A 129 10.27 36.86 -9.01
N SER A 130 10.37 38.16 -8.67
CA SER A 130 11.57 38.77 -8.02
C SER A 130 11.79 38.25 -6.60
N VAL A 131 10.75 37.73 -5.94
CA VAL A 131 10.86 37.09 -4.64
C VAL A 131 10.81 35.57 -4.82
N GLU A 132 11.97 34.94 -4.66
CA GLU A 132 12.05 33.48 -4.71
C GLU A 132 11.28 32.84 -3.54
N MET A 133 10.55 31.76 -3.83
CA MET A 133 9.80 31.00 -2.84
C MET A 133 9.73 29.53 -3.19
N ASP A 134 9.92 28.68 -2.19
CA ASP A 134 9.82 27.24 -2.30
C ASP A 134 9.07 26.63 -1.10
N GLU A 135 8.96 25.31 -1.07
CA GLU A 135 8.27 24.55 -0.02
C GLU A 135 8.98 24.58 1.35
N ILE A 136 10.17 25.15 1.43
CA ILE A 136 10.96 25.30 2.66
C ILE A 136 11.33 26.76 2.93
N THR A 137 10.69 27.69 2.23
CA THR A 137 10.77 29.12 2.55
C THR A 137 9.92 29.39 3.79
N HIS A 138 10.55 29.96 4.83
CA HIS A 138 9.86 30.34 6.05
C HIS A 138 8.92 31.51 5.80
N ILE A 139 7.70 31.49 6.36
CA ILE A 139 6.69 32.53 6.10
C ILE A 139 7.17 33.94 6.50
N LEU A 140 7.92 34.03 7.61
CA LEU A 140 8.42 35.33 8.08
C LEU A 140 9.49 35.89 7.14
N ASP A 141 10.41 35.04 6.65
CA ASP A 141 11.44 35.43 5.67
C ASP A 141 10.78 35.85 4.35
N PHE A 142 9.77 35.08 3.91
CA PHE A 142 8.99 35.43 2.72
C PHE A 142 8.34 36.81 2.88
N VAL A 143 7.65 37.06 3.99
CA VAL A 143 6.93 38.32 4.21
C VAL A 143 7.90 39.48 4.27
N ALA A 144 9.06 39.33 4.94
CA ALA A 144 10.08 40.36 5.00
C ALA A 144 10.59 40.74 3.59
N THR A 145 11.00 39.73 2.81
CA THR A 145 11.49 39.95 1.44
C THR A 145 10.38 40.47 0.52
N PHE A 146 9.15 39.99 0.67
CA PHE A 146 8.00 40.39 -0.14
C PHE A 146 7.62 41.86 0.09
N VAL A 147 7.65 42.31 1.36
CA VAL A 147 7.39 43.71 1.71
C VAL A 147 8.56 44.62 1.28
N ASP A 148 9.78 44.16 1.45
CA ASP A 148 10.97 44.93 0.99
C ASP A 148 10.94 45.13 -0.53
N THR A 149 10.52 44.13 -1.29
CA THR A 149 10.50 44.19 -2.76
C THR A 149 9.31 45.00 -3.30
N TYR A 150 8.11 44.82 -2.75
CA TYR A 150 6.88 45.36 -3.34
C TYR A 150 6.20 46.46 -2.50
N GLY A 151 6.77 46.85 -1.34
CA GLY A 151 6.29 47.95 -0.50
C GLY A 151 4.79 47.90 -0.16
N ASP A 152 4.12 49.00 -0.39
CA ASP A 152 2.67 49.15 -0.07
C ASP A 152 1.79 48.13 -0.79
N ALA A 153 2.14 47.69 -2.00
CA ALA A 153 1.40 46.66 -2.73
C ALA A 153 1.46 45.32 -2.00
N ALA A 154 2.62 44.99 -1.39
CA ALA A 154 2.73 43.79 -0.56
C ALA A 154 1.85 43.88 0.68
N TYR A 155 1.87 44.98 1.43
CA TYR A 155 1.00 45.19 2.60
C TYR A 155 -0.47 45.07 2.24
N ALA A 156 -0.90 45.63 1.12
CA ALA A 156 -2.26 45.54 0.65
C ALA A 156 -2.69 44.10 0.31
N ALA A 157 -1.74 43.24 -0.13
CA ALA A 157 -2.00 41.84 -0.47
C ALA A 157 -2.01 40.91 0.75
N LEU A 158 -1.23 41.18 1.81
CA LEU A 158 -1.09 40.33 3.00
C LEU A 158 -2.43 39.89 3.60
N PRO A 159 -3.46 40.76 3.79
CA PRO A 159 -4.74 40.34 4.34
C PRO A 159 -5.45 39.27 3.50
N THR A 160 -5.20 39.22 2.20
CA THR A 160 -5.78 38.21 1.30
C THR A 160 -4.96 36.93 1.29
N LEU A 161 -3.64 37.05 1.31
CA LEU A 161 -2.71 35.93 1.31
C LEU A 161 -2.75 35.14 2.61
N LEU A 162 -2.91 35.81 3.75
CA LEU A 162 -2.87 35.23 5.09
C LEU A 162 -4.22 34.72 5.60
N LYS A 163 -5.22 34.56 4.72
CA LYS A 163 -6.47 33.87 5.08
C LYS A 163 -6.25 32.36 5.13
N CYS A 164 -6.83 31.71 6.14
CA CYS A 164 -6.85 30.26 6.26
C CYS A 164 -8.24 29.72 6.65
N ALA A 165 -8.37 28.42 6.73
CA ALA A 165 -9.66 27.77 7.04
C ALA A 165 -10.23 28.22 8.40
N GLN A 166 -9.37 28.47 9.37
CA GLN A 166 -9.73 28.87 10.74
C GLN A 166 -9.75 30.39 10.92
N MET A 167 -9.19 31.17 9.97
CA MET A 167 -9.11 32.63 10.02
C MET A 167 -9.60 33.22 8.69
N LYS A 168 -10.88 33.65 8.67
CA LYS A 168 -11.52 34.22 7.47
C LYS A 168 -11.26 35.70 7.28
N LYS A 169 -10.95 36.40 8.37
CA LYS A 169 -10.65 37.84 8.38
C LYS A 169 -9.29 38.06 9.04
N VAL A 170 -8.41 38.73 8.35
CA VAL A 170 -7.17 39.26 8.90
C VAL A 170 -7.49 40.66 9.44
N PRO A 171 -7.05 41.00 10.66
CA PRO A 171 -7.29 42.34 11.20
C PRO A 171 -6.61 43.43 10.36
N PRO A 172 -7.10 44.65 10.33
CA PRO A 172 -6.44 45.77 9.70
C PRO A 172 -5.17 46.10 10.51
N LEU A 173 -4.02 45.82 9.96
CA LEU A 173 -2.72 46.12 10.56
C LEU A 173 -2.06 47.27 9.79
N PRO A 174 -1.23 48.10 10.45
CA PRO A 174 -0.44 49.15 9.78
C PRO A 174 0.58 48.54 8.81
N ASN A 175 1.08 49.35 7.88
CA ASN A 175 2.18 48.98 6.98
C ASN A 175 3.52 49.02 7.75
N ASP A 176 3.65 48.11 8.71
CA ASP A 176 4.83 47.94 9.57
C ASP A 176 5.19 46.48 9.64
N LEU A 177 6.40 46.16 9.19
CA LEU A 177 6.91 44.80 9.11
C LEU A 177 6.97 44.12 10.49
N ALA A 178 7.35 44.82 11.54
CA ALA A 178 7.47 44.25 12.88
C ALA A 178 6.07 43.83 13.42
N VAL A 179 5.06 44.66 13.18
CA VAL A 179 3.68 44.38 13.57
C VAL A 179 3.14 43.15 12.82
N TRP A 180 3.38 43.07 11.52
CA TRP A 180 2.96 41.91 10.72
C TRP A 180 3.69 40.64 11.12
N THR A 181 5.00 40.72 11.37
CA THR A 181 5.82 39.58 11.80
C THR A 181 5.33 39.03 13.14
N GLU A 182 5.10 39.90 14.12
CA GLU A 182 4.56 39.50 15.43
C GLU A 182 3.18 38.86 15.31
N TRP A 183 2.27 39.46 14.54
CA TRP A 183 0.94 38.93 14.33
C TRP A 183 0.96 37.58 13.60
N ILE A 184 1.79 37.43 12.57
CA ILE A 184 1.94 36.17 11.85
C ILE A 184 2.44 35.06 12.79
N ASP A 185 3.43 35.35 13.61
CA ASP A 185 4.00 34.36 14.52
C ASP A 185 3.01 33.92 15.60
N ARG A 186 2.28 34.85 16.18
CA ARG A 186 1.36 34.61 17.30
C ARG A 186 -0.01 34.10 16.88
N GLU A 187 -0.58 34.64 15.82
CA GLU A 187 -1.98 34.41 15.47
C GLU A 187 -2.13 33.52 14.22
N TYR A 188 -1.34 33.76 13.17
CA TYR A 188 -1.51 33.07 11.91
C TYR A 188 -0.88 31.68 11.89
N ILE A 189 0.38 31.54 12.26
CA ILE A 189 1.10 30.26 12.24
C ILE A 189 0.38 29.17 13.05
N PRO A 190 -0.16 29.41 14.26
CA PRO A 190 -0.89 28.41 15.01
C PRO A 190 -2.18 27.93 14.35
N LEU A 191 -2.82 28.77 13.54
CA LEU A 191 -4.13 28.51 12.93
C LEU A 191 -4.07 28.02 11.49
N GLU A 192 -2.93 28.15 10.82
CA GLU A 192 -2.76 27.76 9.41
C GLU A 192 -2.32 26.28 9.27
N PRO A 193 -3.25 25.34 9.02
CA PRO A 193 -2.93 23.92 8.96
C PRO A 193 -2.28 23.49 7.62
N SER A 194 -2.28 24.33 6.60
CA SER A 194 -1.71 24.05 5.29
C SER A 194 -0.24 24.39 5.19
N MET A 195 0.27 25.22 6.10
CA MET A 195 1.69 25.45 6.23
C MET A 195 2.35 24.31 6.98
N LEU A 196 3.41 23.78 6.44
CA LEU A 196 4.02 22.54 6.93
C LEU A 196 5.39 22.85 7.54
N GLY A 197 5.51 22.51 8.81
CA GLY A 197 6.83 22.32 9.42
C GLY A 197 7.53 21.09 8.83
N PRO A 198 8.61 20.61 9.43
CA PRO A 198 9.35 19.43 8.98
C PRO A 198 8.49 18.16 8.91
N GLY A 199 7.34 18.18 9.50
CA GLY A 199 6.31 17.18 9.39
C GLY A 199 5.62 16.94 10.73
N SER A 200 4.29 16.92 10.75
CA SER A 200 3.58 16.37 11.88
C SER A 200 3.66 14.85 11.82
N MET A 201 3.65 14.20 12.97
CA MET A 201 3.62 12.76 13.05
C MET A 201 2.41 12.21 12.32
N ALA A 202 2.64 11.37 11.31
CA ALA A 202 1.58 10.61 10.68
C ALA A 202 1.07 9.51 11.61
N ASN A 203 1.97 8.87 12.35
CA ASN A 203 1.70 7.82 13.33
C ASN A 203 2.66 7.97 14.51
N PRO A 204 2.26 8.63 15.58
CA PRO A 204 3.05 8.64 16.80
C PRO A 204 3.05 7.24 17.45
N PRO A 205 4.11 6.80 18.01
CA PRO A 205 5.39 7.43 18.30
C PRO A 205 6.53 6.97 17.39
N ASP A 206 6.35 7.10 16.10
CA ASP A 206 7.29 6.64 15.07
C ASP A 206 8.70 7.24 15.21
N ARG A 207 8.80 8.47 15.70
CA ARG A 207 10.06 9.18 15.88
C ARG A 207 10.23 9.58 17.34
N LEU A 208 11.46 9.62 17.81
CA LEU A 208 11.77 9.96 19.19
C LEU A 208 11.26 11.36 19.54
N ASP A 209 11.54 12.36 18.69
CA ASP A 209 11.12 13.75 18.89
C ASP A 209 9.69 14.04 18.38
N GLY A 210 9.08 13.11 17.66
CA GLY A 210 7.75 13.26 17.11
C GLY A 210 7.67 13.91 15.72
N PHE A 211 8.78 14.12 15.01
CA PHE A 211 8.81 14.79 13.72
C PHE A 211 9.38 13.93 12.60
N HIS A 212 9.10 14.29 11.35
CA HIS A 212 9.72 13.65 10.19
C HIS A 212 11.21 13.94 10.14
N THR A 213 12.00 12.94 9.79
CA THR A 213 13.46 13.00 9.76
C THR A 213 14.06 13.81 8.61
N TYR A 214 13.26 14.25 7.63
CA TYR A 214 13.74 15.00 6.49
C TYR A 214 12.73 16.03 6.01
N ASN A 215 13.21 17.11 5.41
CA ASN A 215 12.40 18.18 4.85
C ASN A 215 11.64 17.72 3.59
N ARG A 216 10.72 18.56 3.10
CA ARG A 216 9.87 18.25 1.95
C ARG A 216 10.67 18.12 0.65
N CYS A 217 11.74 18.89 0.47
CA CYS A 217 12.58 18.82 -0.72
C CYS A 217 13.38 17.50 -0.78
N CYS A 218 13.82 16.99 0.37
CA CYS A 218 14.55 15.72 0.46
C CYS A 218 13.63 14.50 0.53
N ARG A 219 12.35 14.69 0.86
CA ARG A 219 11.38 13.60 1.03
C ARG A 219 11.24 12.70 -0.20
N PRO A 220 11.15 13.22 -1.45
CA PRO A 220 11.02 12.35 -2.63
C PRO A 220 12.20 11.40 -2.82
N THR A 221 13.40 11.84 -2.42
CA THR A 221 14.61 11.02 -2.50
C THR A 221 14.74 10.04 -1.33
N ALA A 222 14.35 10.48 -0.13
CA ALA A 222 14.46 9.68 1.09
C ALA A 222 13.29 8.69 1.26
N ASP A 223 12.07 9.09 0.92
CA ASP A 223 10.85 8.25 1.01
C ASP A 223 10.58 7.56 -0.34
N THR A 224 11.48 6.66 -0.73
CA THR A 224 11.34 5.88 -1.97
C THR A 224 10.06 5.06 -2.01
N GLY A 225 9.48 4.72 -0.85
CA GLY A 225 8.22 3.98 -0.74
C GLY A 225 7.01 4.73 -1.36
N ARG A 226 7.07 6.05 -1.46
CA ARG A 226 6.02 6.91 -2.04
C ARG A 226 6.42 7.56 -3.36
N SER A 227 7.57 7.23 -3.91
CA SER A 227 7.97 7.72 -5.22
C SER A 227 6.98 7.27 -6.29
N LYS A 228 6.80 8.08 -7.36
CA LYS A 228 5.96 7.70 -8.50
C LYS A 228 6.40 6.35 -9.11
N GLN A 229 7.70 6.11 -9.14
CA GLN A 229 8.29 4.87 -9.66
C GLN A 229 7.92 3.67 -8.78
N ASN A 230 8.00 3.80 -7.46
CA ASN A 230 7.63 2.72 -6.55
C ASN A 230 6.12 2.45 -6.53
N LEU A 231 5.29 3.50 -6.60
CA LEU A 231 3.85 3.35 -6.74
C LEU A 231 3.45 2.71 -8.07
N ALA A 232 4.13 3.04 -9.16
CA ALA A 232 3.94 2.40 -10.46
C ALA A 232 4.34 0.91 -10.39
N SER A 233 5.49 0.61 -9.78
CA SER A 233 5.96 -0.75 -9.53
C SER A 233 4.97 -1.56 -8.69
N TYR A 234 4.44 -0.98 -7.61
CA TYR A 234 3.40 -1.63 -6.80
C TYR A 234 2.09 -1.86 -7.57
N SER A 235 1.71 -0.90 -8.42
CA SER A 235 0.53 -1.04 -9.28
C SER A 235 0.67 -2.20 -10.27
N THR A 236 1.87 -2.43 -10.79
CA THR A 236 2.19 -3.58 -11.66
C THR A 236 2.04 -4.89 -10.90
N ASP A 237 2.65 -5.00 -9.71
CA ASP A 237 2.53 -6.19 -8.86
C ASP A 237 1.06 -6.50 -8.54
N ARG A 238 0.28 -5.48 -8.15
CA ARG A 238 -1.14 -5.65 -7.88
C ARG A 238 -1.90 -6.18 -9.08
N ARG A 239 -1.62 -5.68 -10.28
CA ARG A 239 -2.26 -6.18 -11.50
C ARG A 239 -1.94 -7.64 -11.77
N ALA A 240 -0.70 -8.07 -11.54
CA ALA A 240 -0.32 -9.48 -11.66
C ALA A 240 -1.13 -10.34 -10.67
N PHE A 241 -1.16 -9.94 -9.39
CA PHE A 241 -1.91 -10.68 -8.36
C PHE A 241 -3.39 -10.79 -8.68
N GLU A 242 -4.04 -9.67 -9.03
CA GLU A 242 -5.47 -9.60 -9.31
C GLU A 242 -5.87 -10.40 -10.56
N ASN A 243 -5.01 -10.47 -11.56
CA ASN A 243 -5.37 -11.11 -12.82
C ASN A 243 -5.08 -12.60 -12.88
N TRP A 244 -4.16 -13.10 -12.05
CA TRP A 244 -3.81 -14.51 -11.96
C TRP A 244 -4.40 -15.21 -10.73
N SER A 245 -5.32 -14.55 -10.01
CA SER A 245 -6.09 -15.16 -8.92
C SER A 245 -7.44 -15.66 -9.41
N ASP A 246 -7.88 -16.79 -8.85
CA ASP A 246 -9.18 -17.39 -9.11
C ASP A 246 -10.34 -16.57 -8.51
N GLY A 247 -11.55 -17.03 -8.79
CA GLY A 247 -12.79 -16.45 -8.27
C GLY A 247 -13.43 -15.43 -9.22
N ASN A 248 -14.64 -15.01 -8.85
CA ASN A 248 -15.45 -14.14 -9.68
C ASN A 248 -15.07 -12.66 -9.47
N TRP A 249 -14.05 -12.23 -10.20
CA TRP A 249 -13.55 -10.86 -10.15
C TRP A 249 -14.60 -9.79 -10.51
N ILE A 250 -15.66 -10.13 -11.26
CA ILE A 250 -16.72 -9.19 -11.65
C ILE A 250 -17.62 -8.87 -10.45
N ILE A 251 -18.11 -9.89 -9.75
CA ILE A 251 -18.96 -9.67 -8.57
C ILE A 251 -18.16 -9.05 -7.42
N ALA A 252 -16.91 -9.46 -7.23
CA ALA A 252 -16.05 -8.86 -6.22
C ALA A 252 -15.85 -7.36 -6.46
N ASN A 253 -15.50 -6.96 -7.70
CA ASN A 253 -15.37 -5.55 -8.05
C ASN A 253 -16.70 -4.78 -7.92
N LYS A 254 -17.83 -5.41 -8.25
CA LYS A 254 -19.15 -4.78 -8.13
C LYS A 254 -19.50 -4.49 -6.68
N LEU A 255 -19.28 -5.44 -5.76
CA LEU A 255 -19.51 -5.24 -4.33
C LEU A 255 -18.55 -4.20 -3.74
N MET A 256 -17.26 -4.26 -4.10
CA MET A 256 -16.28 -3.24 -3.69
C MET A 256 -16.71 -1.84 -4.13
N GLY A 257 -17.15 -1.70 -5.37
CA GLY A 257 -17.69 -0.46 -5.92
C GLY A 257 -18.94 0.03 -5.16
N TYR A 258 -19.85 -0.88 -4.86
CA TYR A 258 -21.06 -0.58 -4.08
C TYR A 258 -20.72 -0.05 -2.67
N ILE A 259 -19.84 -0.74 -1.94
CA ILE A 259 -19.38 -0.30 -0.60
C ILE A 259 -18.72 1.09 -0.69
N SER A 260 -17.85 1.29 -1.69
CA SER A 260 -17.11 2.54 -1.87
C SER A 260 -18.01 3.74 -2.21
N SER A 261 -19.09 3.52 -2.95
CA SER A 261 -20.04 4.56 -3.36
C SER A 261 -21.18 4.79 -2.37
N ASN A 262 -21.40 3.88 -1.40
CA ASN A 262 -22.49 3.96 -0.43
C ASN A 262 -22.05 4.68 0.85
N PRO A 263 -22.55 5.91 1.12
CA PRO A 263 -22.17 6.66 2.33
C PRO A 263 -22.54 5.94 3.65
N GLY A 264 -23.64 5.15 3.66
CA GLY A 264 -24.04 4.34 4.80
C GLY A 264 -22.98 3.29 5.15
N MET A 265 -22.57 2.48 4.16
CA MET A 265 -21.52 1.47 4.31
C MET A 265 -20.20 2.07 4.81
N ARG A 266 -19.82 3.23 4.30
CA ARG A 266 -18.60 3.92 4.72
C ARG A 266 -18.64 4.47 6.15
N ARG A 267 -19.84 4.63 6.73
CA ARG A 267 -20.06 5.07 8.13
C ARG A 267 -20.13 3.91 9.11
N GLU A 268 -20.21 2.68 8.64
CA GLU A 268 -20.17 1.50 9.50
C GLU A 268 -18.90 1.48 10.37
N PRO A 269 -18.94 0.84 11.55
CA PRO A 269 -17.77 0.68 12.39
C PRO A 269 -16.64 -0.07 11.66
N CYS A 270 -15.39 0.24 12.02
CA CYS A 270 -14.26 -0.55 11.57
C CYS A 270 -14.30 -1.96 12.20
N ALA A 271 -13.96 -2.99 11.46
CA ALA A 271 -13.89 -4.37 11.96
C ALA A 271 -12.92 -4.53 13.15
N LYS A 272 -12.04 -3.57 13.37
CA LYS A 272 -11.11 -3.51 14.52
C LYS A 272 -11.55 -2.56 15.63
N ALA A 273 -12.76 -2.00 15.57
CA ALA A 273 -13.25 -1.03 16.56
C ALA A 273 -13.30 -1.57 18.00
N THR A 274 -13.43 -2.88 18.19
CA THR A 274 -13.43 -3.54 19.51
C THR A 274 -12.07 -3.51 20.21
N SER A 275 -11.00 -3.11 19.51
CA SER A 275 -9.62 -3.14 20.02
C SER A 275 -9.23 -1.89 20.83
N GLY A 276 -10.17 -0.99 21.15
CA GLY A 276 -9.93 0.19 22.00
C GLY A 276 -9.10 1.32 21.39
N GLY A 277 -8.76 1.22 20.09
CA GLY A 277 -8.04 2.25 19.35
C GLY A 277 -8.97 3.28 18.68
N HIS A 278 -8.39 4.41 18.25
CA HIS A 278 -9.10 5.39 17.43
C HIS A 278 -9.33 4.85 16.01
N HIS A 279 -10.59 4.67 15.64
CA HIS A 279 -11.03 4.16 14.34
C HIS A 279 -11.76 5.25 13.55
N PRO A 280 -11.02 6.08 12.77
CA PRO A 280 -11.62 7.17 12.01
C PRO A 280 -12.49 6.64 10.88
N ARG A 281 -13.54 7.38 10.54
CA ARG A 281 -14.36 7.13 9.34
C ARG A 281 -13.93 8.06 8.21
N PRO A 282 -14.14 7.69 6.94
CA PRO A 282 -14.87 6.54 6.44
C PRO A 282 -14.06 5.25 6.42
N CYS A 283 -14.76 4.12 6.52
CA CYS A 283 -14.20 2.80 6.24
C CYS A 283 -14.17 2.51 4.73
N SER A 284 -13.29 1.61 4.33
CA SER A 284 -13.15 1.07 2.97
C SER A 284 -13.33 -0.45 2.96
N ALA A 285 -13.72 -0.98 1.82
CA ALA A 285 -13.75 -2.43 1.60
C ALA A 285 -12.32 -2.98 1.55
N ASP A 286 -12.07 -4.05 2.29
CA ASP A 286 -10.83 -4.81 2.27
C ASP A 286 -11.13 -6.30 2.15
N HIS A 287 -10.35 -7.02 1.33
CA HIS A 287 -10.53 -8.47 1.19
C HIS A 287 -10.15 -9.17 2.50
N VAL A 288 -11.03 -10.04 3.00
CA VAL A 288 -10.72 -10.86 4.19
C VAL A 288 -9.47 -11.68 3.92
N GLY A 289 -9.46 -12.44 2.82
CA GLY A 289 -8.26 -13.08 2.29
C GLY A 289 -7.58 -12.18 1.23
N PRO A 290 -6.38 -11.62 1.48
CA PRO A 290 -5.72 -10.75 0.52
C PRO A 290 -5.39 -11.47 -0.80
N ILE A 291 -5.87 -10.96 -1.93
CA ILE A 291 -5.57 -11.51 -3.26
C ILE A 291 -4.05 -11.56 -3.50
N SER A 292 -3.33 -10.61 -2.95
CA SER A 292 -1.87 -10.56 -2.99
C SER A 292 -1.16 -11.72 -2.26
N LEU A 293 -1.89 -12.58 -1.57
CA LEU A 293 -1.39 -13.80 -0.94
C LEU A 293 -1.89 -15.07 -1.63
N GLY A 294 -2.67 -14.95 -2.72
CA GLY A 294 -3.22 -16.06 -3.46
C GLY A 294 -4.62 -16.48 -3.01
N PHE A 295 -5.35 -15.61 -2.32
CA PHE A 295 -6.78 -15.82 -2.08
C PHE A 295 -7.61 -15.48 -3.32
N CYS A 296 -8.82 -16.08 -3.42
CA CYS A 296 -9.72 -15.88 -4.53
C CYS A 296 -10.42 -14.50 -4.49
N HIS A 297 -10.85 -14.03 -5.66
CA HIS A 297 -11.81 -12.95 -5.76
C HIS A 297 -13.17 -13.42 -5.23
N ARG A 298 -13.53 -12.99 -4.02
CA ARG A 298 -14.80 -13.33 -3.37
C ARG A 298 -15.64 -12.07 -3.17
N PRO A 299 -16.97 -12.15 -3.28
CA PRO A 299 -17.87 -11.02 -3.00
C PRO A 299 -18.09 -10.87 -1.48
N GLU A 300 -17.01 -10.72 -0.75
CA GLU A 300 -16.95 -10.69 0.70
C GLU A 300 -15.85 -9.73 1.14
N PHE A 301 -16.22 -8.68 1.86
CA PHE A 301 -15.30 -7.64 2.27
C PHE A 301 -15.48 -7.27 3.73
N GLN A 302 -14.38 -7.12 4.44
CA GLN A 302 -14.39 -6.48 5.75
C GLN A 302 -14.30 -4.95 5.61
N LEU A 303 -14.92 -4.24 6.55
CA LEU A 303 -14.89 -2.80 6.60
C LEU A 303 -13.72 -2.35 7.49
N LEU A 304 -12.72 -1.72 6.92
CA LEU A 304 -11.56 -1.22 7.66
C LEU A 304 -11.41 0.29 7.49
N CYS A 305 -11.17 1.00 8.59
CA CYS A 305 -10.73 2.40 8.53
C CYS A 305 -9.34 2.51 7.88
N THR A 306 -8.98 3.69 7.40
CA THR A 306 -7.72 3.91 6.69
C THR A 306 -6.47 3.45 7.46
N PRO A 307 -6.32 3.73 8.78
CA PRO A 307 -5.19 3.21 9.55
C PRO A 307 -5.15 1.68 9.61
N CYS A 308 -6.29 1.02 9.86
CA CYS A 308 -6.35 -0.45 9.94
C CYS A 308 -6.11 -1.10 8.58
N ASN A 309 -6.66 -0.56 7.50
CA ASN A 309 -6.44 -1.06 6.14
C ASN A 309 -4.96 -0.90 5.74
N SER A 310 -4.36 0.27 6.02
CA SER A 310 -2.93 0.49 5.78
C SER A 310 -2.05 -0.40 6.66
N GLY A 311 -2.44 -0.64 7.91
CA GLY A 311 -1.75 -1.52 8.84
C GLY A 311 -1.83 -2.99 8.42
N LYS A 312 -3.00 -3.45 7.98
CA LYS A 312 -3.18 -4.80 7.43
C LYS A 312 -2.34 -4.99 6.17
N ASN A 313 -2.38 -4.04 5.25
CA ASN A 313 -1.67 -4.13 3.98
C ASN A 313 -1.91 -5.51 3.30
N ASN A 314 -0.85 -6.22 2.94
CA ASN A 314 -0.91 -7.56 2.33
C ASN A 314 -0.68 -8.67 3.39
N ARG A 315 -1.39 -8.60 4.52
CA ARG A 315 -1.31 -9.57 5.62
C ARG A 315 -2.71 -10.00 6.05
N MET A 316 -2.77 -11.07 6.81
CA MET A 316 -4.01 -11.52 7.44
C MET A 316 -3.98 -11.21 8.93
N TYR A 317 -5.13 -10.85 9.47
CA TYR A 317 -5.38 -10.95 10.89
C TYR A 317 -5.65 -12.41 11.27
N TYR A 318 -5.42 -12.78 12.52
CA TYR A 318 -5.81 -14.09 13.04
C TYR A 318 -7.30 -14.37 12.80
N SER A 319 -8.16 -13.37 13.02
CA SER A 319 -9.60 -13.44 12.73
C SER A 319 -9.92 -13.71 11.25
N ASP A 320 -9.09 -13.23 10.32
CA ASP A 320 -9.28 -13.49 8.89
C ASP A 320 -9.04 -14.97 8.57
N VAL A 321 -7.96 -15.53 9.14
CA VAL A 321 -7.62 -16.95 8.96
C VAL A 321 -8.72 -17.85 9.51
N THR A 322 -9.21 -17.56 10.72
CA THR A 322 -10.30 -18.31 11.35
C THR A 322 -11.57 -18.26 10.49
N HIS A 323 -11.96 -17.07 10.03
CA HIS A 323 -13.13 -16.90 9.17
C HIS A 323 -12.99 -17.67 7.85
N LEU A 324 -11.84 -17.58 7.18
CA LEU A 324 -11.60 -18.29 5.91
C LEU A 324 -11.64 -19.82 6.06
N ILE A 325 -11.17 -20.34 7.20
CA ILE A 325 -11.30 -21.77 7.53
C ILE A 325 -12.78 -22.17 7.68
N GLU A 326 -13.60 -21.33 8.31
CA GLU A 326 -15.04 -21.56 8.46
C GLU A 326 -15.78 -21.54 7.12
N VAL A 327 -15.47 -20.57 6.29
CA VAL A 327 -15.99 -20.44 4.92
C VAL A 327 -15.62 -21.67 4.06
N GLU A 328 -14.40 -22.15 4.17
CA GLU A 328 -13.94 -23.35 3.47
C GLU A 328 -14.66 -24.61 3.98
N LYS A 329 -14.91 -24.75 5.29
CA LYS A 329 -15.70 -25.84 5.86
C LYS A 329 -17.15 -25.84 5.34
N ALA A 330 -17.68 -24.67 5.00
CA ALA A 330 -18.99 -24.53 4.38
C ALA A 330 -19.01 -24.92 2.89
N GLY A 331 -17.88 -25.35 2.32
CA GLY A 331 -17.75 -25.84 0.94
C GLY A 331 -17.30 -24.78 -0.06
N GLU A 332 -16.94 -23.58 0.39
CA GLU A 332 -16.49 -22.49 -0.48
C GLU A 332 -15.00 -22.57 -0.79
N VAL A 333 -14.63 -22.21 -2.01
CA VAL A 333 -13.21 -22.09 -2.41
C VAL A 333 -12.67 -20.72 -1.97
N VAL A 334 -11.68 -20.72 -1.09
CA VAL A 334 -11.10 -19.49 -0.52
C VAL A 334 -9.77 -19.09 -1.14
N VAL A 335 -8.99 -20.05 -1.65
CA VAL A 335 -7.66 -19.82 -2.24
C VAL A 335 -7.62 -20.24 -3.70
N THR A 336 -6.78 -19.55 -4.45
CA THR A 336 -6.47 -19.84 -5.85
C THR A 336 -5.73 -21.20 -5.98
N TRP A 337 -5.81 -21.85 -7.13
CA TRP A 337 -5.27 -23.17 -7.38
C TRP A 337 -3.81 -23.33 -6.90
N TYR A 338 -2.93 -22.36 -7.19
CA TYR A 338 -1.52 -22.41 -6.82
C TYR A 338 -1.25 -22.19 -5.31
N ALA A 339 -2.22 -21.64 -4.58
CA ALA A 339 -2.09 -21.40 -3.15
C ALA A 339 -2.76 -22.47 -2.29
N ASN A 340 -3.50 -23.40 -2.90
CA ASN A 340 -4.25 -24.42 -2.17
C ASN A 340 -3.33 -25.32 -1.33
N ALA A 341 -2.26 -25.82 -1.92
CA ALA A 341 -1.34 -26.73 -1.23
C ALA A 341 -0.72 -26.09 0.03
N ILE A 342 -0.21 -24.87 -0.06
CA ILE A 342 0.40 -24.18 1.09
C ILE A 342 -0.65 -23.81 2.14
N TRP A 343 -1.83 -23.37 1.73
CA TRP A 343 -2.94 -23.10 2.64
C TRP A 343 -3.32 -24.32 3.47
N GLN A 344 -3.53 -25.48 2.82
CA GLN A 344 -3.89 -26.71 3.52
C GLN A 344 -2.81 -27.17 4.52
N ARG A 345 -1.52 -27.00 4.21
CA ARG A 345 -0.42 -27.41 5.08
C ARG A 345 -0.23 -26.47 6.28
N CYS A 346 -0.53 -25.19 6.11
CA CYS A 346 -0.14 -24.17 7.11
C CYS A 346 -1.31 -23.58 7.89
N LYS A 347 -2.55 -23.58 7.39
CA LYS A 347 -3.70 -22.93 8.05
C LYS A 347 -3.95 -23.42 9.47
N LYS A 348 -3.72 -24.73 9.75
CA LYS A 348 -3.92 -25.31 11.08
C LYS A 348 -2.81 -24.96 12.08
N ARG A 349 -1.68 -24.40 11.62
CA ARG A 349 -0.59 -23.94 12.47
C ARG A 349 -0.84 -22.53 13.01
N VAL A 350 -1.91 -21.88 12.59
CA VAL A 350 -2.25 -20.52 13.00
C VAL A 350 -3.09 -20.54 14.26
N SER A 351 -2.52 -20.07 15.36
CA SER A 351 -3.15 -20.01 16.69
C SER A 351 -3.29 -18.59 17.24
N ASP A 352 -2.57 -17.63 16.66
CA ASP A 352 -2.48 -16.24 17.11
C ASP A 352 -2.10 -15.30 15.96
N GLN A 353 -1.91 -14.01 16.27
CA GLN A 353 -1.54 -13.01 15.26
C GLN A 353 -0.14 -13.25 14.69
N ASP A 354 0.81 -13.73 15.48
CA ASP A 354 2.19 -13.96 15.03
C ASP A 354 2.25 -15.07 13.98
N SER A 355 1.54 -16.16 14.23
CA SER A 355 1.41 -17.26 13.27
C SER A 355 0.58 -16.87 12.04
N ALA A 356 -0.41 -15.96 12.16
CA ALA A 356 -1.13 -15.42 11.00
C ALA A 356 -0.22 -14.54 10.12
N ASP A 357 0.65 -13.75 10.72
CA ASP A 357 1.67 -12.97 9.99
C ASP A 357 2.69 -13.88 9.32
N ARG A 358 3.11 -14.94 10.01
CA ARG A 358 4.00 -15.97 9.45
C ARG A 358 3.36 -16.64 8.23
N LEU A 359 2.12 -17.07 8.34
CA LEU A 359 1.36 -17.61 7.22
C LEU A 359 1.31 -16.63 6.04
N SER A 360 1.06 -15.35 6.31
CA SER A 360 1.03 -14.32 5.26
C SER A 360 2.37 -14.20 4.50
N ARG A 361 3.50 -14.37 5.19
CA ARG A 361 4.83 -14.33 4.57
C ARG A 361 5.09 -15.58 3.72
N VAL A 362 4.75 -16.75 4.24
CA VAL A 362 4.88 -18.02 3.52
C VAL A 362 4.00 -18.03 2.26
N MET A 363 2.75 -17.61 2.36
CA MET A 363 1.86 -17.51 1.19
C MET A 363 2.32 -16.48 0.17
N ARG A 364 2.97 -15.40 0.61
CA ARG A 364 3.59 -14.43 -0.31
C ARG A 364 4.71 -15.04 -1.12
N ASP A 365 5.59 -15.82 -0.50
CA ASP A 365 6.67 -16.50 -1.22
C ASP A 365 6.10 -17.54 -2.18
N ASN A 366 5.13 -18.32 -1.76
CA ASN A 366 4.42 -19.28 -2.64
C ASN A 366 3.81 -18.59 -3.87
N ARG A 367 3.10 -17.46 -3.68
CA ARG A 367 2.56 -16.67 -4.80
C ARG A 367 3.66 -16.16 -5.72
N ASN A 368 4.78 -15.68 -5.18
CA ASN A 368 5.89 -15.19 -5.99
C ASN A 368 6.46 -16.31 -6.87
N ILE A 369 6.63 -17.50 -6.31
CA ILE A 369 7.09 -18.69 -7.05
C ILE A 369 6.07 -19.06 -8.14
N ALA A 370 4.77 -19.07 -7.82
CA ALA A 370 3.72 -19.36 -8.79
C ALA A 370 3.72 -18.39 -9.97
N LEU A 371 3.86 -17.08 -9.72
CA LEU A 371 3.92 -16.08 -10.80
C LEU A 371 5.18 -16.24 -11.66
N MET A 372 6.32 -16.60 -11.08
CA MET A 372 7.53 -16.91 -11.85
C MET A 372 7.36 -18.18 -12.69
N LEU A 373 6.71 -19.21 -12.15
CA LEU A 373 6.34 -20.42 -12.90
C LEU A 373 5.43 -20.08 -14.10
N LEU A 374 4.37 -19.28 -13.87
CA LEU A 374 3.50 -18.84 -14.97
C LEU A 374 4.25 -18.03 -16.03
N ASN A 375 5.21 -17.20 -15.61
CA ASN A 375 6.05 -16.45 -16.55
C ASN A 375 6.94 -17.38 -17.41
N GLU A 376 7.44 -18.46 -16.85
CA GLU A 376 8.22 -19.45 -17.64
C GLU A 376 7.37 -20.05 -18.78
N PHE A 377 6.06 -20.28 -18.54
CA PHE A 377 5.13 -20.70 -19.59
C PHE A 377 4.88 -19.56 -20.62
N LEU A 378 4.83 -18.31 -20.16
CA LEU A 378 4.70 -17.16 -21.07
C LEU A 378 5.93 -16.99 -21.96
N GLU A 379 7.14 -17.11 -21.43
CA GLU A 379 8.40 -17.05 -22.18
C GLU A 379 8.49 -18.14 -23.25
N ARG A 380 7.96 -19.32 -22.96
CA ARG A 380 7.83 -20.43 -23.91
C ARG A 380 6.65 -20.28 -24.88
N ARG A 381 5.91 -19.15 -24.79
CA ARG A 381 4.76 -18.83 -25.63
C ARG A 381 3.58 -19.79 -25.47
N GLU A 382 3.44 -20.43 -24.31
CA GLU A 382 2.31 -21.30 -23.99
C GLU A 382 1.04 -20.48 -23.64
N CYS A 383 0.78 -19.44 -24.43
CA CYS A 383 -0.30 -18.47 -24.19
C CYS A 383 -1.69 -19.11 -24.22
N LEU A 384 -1.91 -20.12 -25.07
CA LEU A 384 -3.22 -20.79 -25.18
C LEU A 384 -3.53 -21.56 -23.89
N PHE A 385 -2.57 -22.28 -23.37
CA PHE A 385 -2.70 -22.93 -22.06
C PHE A 385 -2.92 -21.90 -20.94
N LEU A 386 -2.14 -20.83 -20.90
CA LEU A 386 -2.28 -19.78 -19.89
C LEU A 386 -3.69 -19.13 -19.92
N LEU A 387 -4.32 -19.00 -21.10
CA LEU A 387 -5.68 -18.51 -21.20
C LEU A 387 -6.70 -19.41 -20.47
N THR A 388 -6.45 -20.72 -20.40
CA THR A 388 -7.35 -21.66 -19.71
C THR A 388 -7.28 -21.55 -18.20
N LEU A 389 -6.18 -21.02 -17.66
CA LEU A 389 -6.03 -20.75 -16.22
C LEU A 389 -6.76 -19.47 -15.77
N MET A 390 -7.22 -18.65 -16.73
CA MET A 390 -7.91 -17.41 -16.42
C MET A 390 -9.43 -17.65 -16.33
N ASN A 391 -10.07 -17.13 -15.32
CA ASN A 391 -11.51 -17.28 -15.11
C ASN A 391 -12.30 -16.30 -16.01
N LEU A 392 -12.14 -16.40 -17.33
CA LEU A 392 -12.73 -15.48 -18.31
C LEU A 392 -14.25 -15.63 -18.49
N ASN A 393 -14.81 -16.80 -18.20
CA ASN A 393 -16.22 -17.11 -18.31
C ASN A 393 -17.11 -16.28 -17.38
N TYR A 394 -16.58 -15.72 -16.32
CA TYR A 394 -17.34 -14.77 -15.49
C TYR A 394 -17.78 -13.52 -16.24
N ALA A 395 -17.04 -13.11 -17.28
CA ALA A 395 -17.42 -11.98 -18.12
C ALA A 395 -18.61 -12.26 -19.07
N ASP A 396 -19.02 -13.52 -19.21
CA ASP A 396 -20.18 -13.90 -20.02
C ASP A 396 -21.51 -13.46 -19.37
N TYR A 397 -21.45 -13.02 -18.13
CA TYR A 397 -22.61 -12.62 -17.35
C TYR A 397 -22.48 -11.18 -16.81
N GLN A 398 -23.63 -10.53 -16.71
CA GLN A 398 -23.82 -9.35 -15.85
C GLN A 398 -24.38 -9.83 -14.51
N TYR A 399 -23.94 -9.18 -13.46
CA TYR A 399 -24.38 -9.50 -12.09
C TYR A 399 -25.01 -8.27 -11.46
N ASP A 400 -26.19 -8.41 -10.89
CA ASP A 400 -26.88 -7.37 -10.16
C ASP A 400 -27.05 -7.78 -8.70
N ILE A 401 -26.83 -6.83 -7.78
CA ILE A 401 -27.04 -7.05 -6.36
C ILE A 401 -28.54 -7.22 -6.12
N VAL A 402 -28.93 -8.30 -5.45
CA VAL A 402 -30.31 -8.55 -5.06
C VAL A 402 -30.74 -7.48 -4.05
N PRO A 403 -31.84 -6.76 -4.28
CA PRO A 403 -32.33 -5.77 -3.30
C PRO A 403 -32.53 -6.41 -1.92
N ASN A 404 -32.12 -5.72 -0.87
CA ASN A 404 -32.25 -6.14 0.54
C ASN A 404 -31.48 -7.43 0.93
N SER A 405 -30.58 -7.93 0.08
CA SER A 405 -29.74 -9.08 0.40
C SER A 405 -28.48 -8.74 1.18
N LEU A 406 -28.19 -7.46 1.35
CA LEU A 406 -26.99 -6.99 2.06
C LEU A 406 -27.03 -7.45 3.51
N ARG A 407 -25.97 -8.14 3.93
CA ARG A 407 -25.73 -8.58 5.30
C ARG A 407 -24.38 -8.06 5.78
N ILE A 408 -24.33 -7.67 7.05
CA ILE A 408 -23.09 -7.30 7.74
C ILE A 408 -23.03 -8.18 8.99
N ASP A 409 -22.11 -9.12 8.99
CA ASP A 409 -21.80 -9.93 10.17
C ASP A 409 -20.35 -9.71 10.57
N LYS A 410 -20.10 -9.37 11.84
CA LYS A 410 -18.74 -9.06 12.37
C LYS A 410 -17.96 -8.08 11.46
N GLN A 411 -18.68 -7.11 10.91
CA GLN A 411 -18.17 -6.11 9.94
C GLN A 411 -17.69 -6.71 8.60
N ILE A 412 -18.10 -7.91 8.29
CA ILE A 412 -17.94 -8.53 6.97
C ILE A 412 -19.23 -8.32 6.18
N VAL A 413 -19.10 -7.71 5.02
CA VAL A 413 -20.20 -7.39 4.11
C VAL A 413 -20.31 -8.46 3.05
N THR A 414 -21.50 -9.04 2.94
CA THR A 414 -21.88 -9.99 1.88
C THR A 414 -23.19 -9.58 1.23
N VAL A 415 -23.39 -9.98 -0.01
CA VAL A 415 -24.65 -9.77 -0.76
C VAL A 415 -24.93 -10.96 -1.66
N GLU A 416 -26.18 -11.12 -2.04
CA GLU A 416 -26.58 -12.06 -3.08
C GLU A 416 -26.58 -11.37 -4.46
N PHE A 417 -26.30 -12.16 -5.50
CA PHE A 417 -26.27 -11.68 -6.88
C PHE A 417 -27.22 -12.48 -7.76
N THR A 418 -27.95 -11.78 -8.60
CA THR A 418 -28.57 -12.39 -9.79
C THR A 418 -27.62 -12.26 -10.95
N LYS A 419 -27.66 -13.21 -11.88
CA LYS A 419 -26.87 -13.19 -13.11
C LYS A 419 -27.77 -13.26 -14.34
N LYS A 420 -27.40 -12.53 -15.38
CA LYS A 420 -28.02 -12.61 -16.71
C LYS A 420 -26.92 -12.56 -17.79
N PRO A 421 -27.13 -13.17 -18.97
CA PRO A 421 -26.15 -13.09 -20.04
C PRO A 421 -25.77 -11.64 -20.38
N SER A 422 -24.49 -11.40 -20.64
CA SER A 422 -24.00 -10.11 -21.12
C SER A 422 -24.14 -9.97 -22.63
N ALA A 423 -24.23 -8.74 -23.12
CA ALA A 423 -24.13 -8.48 -24.55
C ALA A 423 -22.75 -8.91 -25.09
N LEU A 424 -22.72 -9.59 -26.22
CA LEU A 424 -21.49 -10.16 -26.81
C LEU A 424 -20.36 -9.14 -26.94
N ARG A 425 -20.67 -7.91 -27.36
CA ARG A 425 -19.68 -6.83 -27.47
C ARG A 425 -19.04 -6.51 -26.11
N TYR A 426 -19.80 -6.50 -25.03
CA TYR A 426 -19.31 -6.25 -23.68
C TYR A 426 -18.41 -7.39 -23.21
N VAL A 427 -18.83 -8.65 -23.43
CA VAL A 427 -18.05 -9.85 -23.14
C VAL A 427 -16.66 -9.77 -23.79
N ALA A 428 -16.62 -9.52 -25.10
CA ALA A 428 -15.35 -9.44 -25.83
C ALA A 428 -14.43 -8.36 -25.29
N VAL A 429 -14.97 -7.17 -24.99
CA VAL A 429 -14.19 -6.06 -24.41
C VAL A 429 -13.61 -6.41 -23.04
N GLN A 430 -14.40 -7.02 -22.16
CA GLN A 430 -13.95 -7.39 -20.81
C GLN A 430 -12.91 -8.50 -20.84
N LYS A 431 -13.14 -9.57 -21.61
CA LYS A 431 -12.18 -10.66 -21.76
C LYS A 431 -10.85 -10.17 -22.36
N THR A 432 -10.90 -9.42 -23.45
CA THR A 432 -9.71 -8.86 -24.11
C THR A 432 -8.92 -7.94 -23.17
N ARG A 433 -9.61 -7.10 -22.38
CA ARG A 433 -8.97 -6.24 -21.39
C ARG A 433 -8.28 -7.07 -20.30
N LYS A 434 -8.98 -8.06 -19.73
CA LYS A 434 -8.44 -8.94 -18.70
C LYS A 434 -7.18 -9.65 -19.17
N ILE A 435 -7.22 -10.28 -20.34
CA ILE A 435 -6.09 -10.99 -20.94
C ILE A 435 -4.90 -10.04 -21.14
N ARG A 436 -5.11 -8.91 -21.79
CA ARG A 436 -4.04 -7.94 -22.06
C ARG A 436 -3.36 -7.47 -20.76
N VAL A 437 -4.16 -7.16 -19.73
CA VAL A 437 -3.62 -6.71 -18.44
C VAL A 437 -2.90 -7.85 -17.72
N ALA A 438 -3.42 -9.07 -17.76
CA ALA A 438 -2.83 -10.23 -17.09
C ALA A 438 -1.44 -10.57 -17.65
N PHE A 439 -1.34 -10.67 -18.99
CA PHE A 439 -0.08 -11.04 -19.65
C PHE A 439 0.97 -9.95 -19.50
N SER A 440 0.61 -8.69 -19.79
CA SER A 440 1.52 -7.55 -19.60
C SER A 440 1.99 -7.42 -18.15
N ALA A 441 1.09 -7.60 -17.19
CA ALA A 441 1.47 -7.50 -15.77
C ALA A 441 2.35 -8.67 -15.29
N LEU A 442 2.19 -9.86 -15.85
CA LEU A 442 3.01 -11.02 -15.54
C LEU A 442 4.45 -10.81 -16.04
N GLU A 443 4.61 -10.36 -17.27
CA GLU A 443 5.91 -10.02 -17.86
C GLU A 443 6.59 -8.90 -17.07
N ASP A 444 5.90 -7.79 -16.84
CA ASP A 444 6.40 -6.67 -16.04
C ASP A 444 6.79 -7.10 -14.62
N TYR A 445 6.03 -8.04 -14.02
CA TYR A 445 6.31 -8.57 -12.70
C TYR A 445 7.61 -9.39 -12.68
N ALA A 446 7.78 -10.28 -13.63
CA ALA A 446 8.92 -11.19 -13.72
C ALA A 446 10.23 -10.44 -14.02
N ASN A 447 10.16 -9.38 -14.82
CA ASN A 447 11.31 -8.55 -15.20
C ASN A 447 11.87 -7.67 -14.07
N LYS A 448 11.29 -7.71 -12.86
CA LYS A 448 11.81 -6.93 -11.73
C LYS A 448 13.09 -7.54 -11.18
N GLU A 449 14.05 -6.69 -10.86
CA GLU A 449 15.42 -7.03 -10.42
C GLU A 449 15.48 -8.07 -9.29
N ASN A 450 14.49 -8.12 -8.40
CA ASN A 450 14.51 -9.00 -7.24
C ASN A 450 13.68 -10.29 -7.40
N ARG A 451 13.19 -10.61 -8.61
CA ARG A 451 12.28 -11.76 -8.82
C ARG A 451 13.00 -13.08 -9.04
N ASN A 452 14.22 -13.06 -9.55
CA ASN A 452 15.02 -14.29 -9.75
C ASN A 452 15.21 -15.11 -8.46
N GLY A 453 15.17 -14.47 -7.29
CA GLY A 453 15.24 -15.16 -5.99
C GLY A 453 14.01 -16.04 -5.65
N TYR A 454 12.96 -15.97 -6.48
CA TYR A 454 11.76 -16.79 -6.35
C TYR A 454 11.69 -17.93 -7.38
N MET A 455 12.75 -18.15 -8.13
CA MET A 455 12.89 -19.34 -8.95
C MET A 455 13.25 -20.51 -8.03
N TYR A 456 12.29 -21.38 -7.78
CA TYR A 456 12.51 -22.59 -7.01
C TYR A 456 12.62 -23.80 -7.93
N THR A 457 13.72 -24.52 -7.84
CA THR A 457 14.00 -25.66 -8.69
C THR A 457 14.45 -26.86 -7.84
N SER A 458 13.94 -28.02 -8.19
CA SER A 458 14.43 -29.33 -7.74
C SER A 458 14.40 -30.28 -8.93
N PRO A 459 15.15 -31.42 -8.91
CA PRO A 459 15.10 -32.39 -10.00
C PRO A 459 13.67 -32.85 -10.31
N GLU A 460 12.82 -33.01 -9.31
CA GLU A 460 11.44 -33.44 -9.49
C GLU A 460 10.59 -32.35 -10.13
N ILE A 461 10.73 -31.10 -9.73
CA ILE A 461 10.05 -29.96 -10.34
C ILE A 461 10.45 -29.81 -11.81
N GLU A 462 11.72 -29.90 -12.13
CA GLU A 462 12.20 -29.82 -13.52
C GLU A 462 11.69 -30.98 -14.37
N ARG A 463 11.62 -32.19 -13.80
CA ARG A 463 11.00 -33.34 -14.47
C ARG A 463 9.52 -33.08 -14.78
N LEU A 464 8.73 -32.61 -13.81
CA LEU A 464 7.31 -32.30 -13.98
C LEU A 464 7.09 -31.20 -15.03
N LYS A 465 7.88 -30.13 -14.99
CA LYS A 465 7.83 -29.05 -15.97
C LYS A 465 8.14 -29.57 -17.39
N SER A 466 9.17 -30.41 -17.52
CA SER A 466 9.54 -31.03 -18.81
C SER A 466 8.39 -31.87 -19.38
N VAL A 467 7.71 -32.66 -18.55
CA VAL A 467 6.52 -33.40 -18.95
C VAL A 467 5.41 -32.47 -19.41
N ALA A 468 5.11 -31.41 -18.64
CA ALA A 468 4.11 -30.42 -18.99
C ALA A 468 4.37 -29.78 -20.37
N PHE A 469 5.60 -29.34 -20.62
CA PHE A 469 5.97 -28.74 -21.89
C PHE A 469 5.93 -29.74 -23.06
N ALA A 470 6.35 -30.98 -22.85
CA ALA A 470 6.25 -32.03 -23.87
C ALA A 470 4.77 -32.30 -24.24
N MET A 471 3.88 -32.35 -23.26
CA MET A 471 2.44 -32.50 -23.49
C MET A 471 1.87 -31.33 -24.30
N LEU A 472 2.23 -30.09 -23.95
CA LEU A 472 1.78 -28.90 -24.67
C LEU A 472 2.32 -28.83 -26.11
N ALA A 473 3.57 -29.24 -26.31
CA ALA A 473 4.15 -29.30 -27.65
C ALA A 473 3.45 -30.33 -28.53
N ALA A 474 3.00 -31.45 -28.01
CA ALA A 474 2.33 -32.51 -28.76
C ALA A 474 0.91 -32.10 -29.24
N VAL A 475 0.20 -31.27 -28.45
CA VAL A 475 -1.23 -30.97 -28.69
C VAL A 475 -1.45 -29.75 -29.58
N ASP A 476 -0.53 -28.78 -29.57
CA ASP A 476 -0.84 -27.40 -29.98
C ASP A 476 -0.22 -26.96 -31.31
N ASN A 477 0.50 -27.81 -32.04
CA ASN A 477 1.24 -27.32 -33.22
C ASN A 477 0.32 -26.65 -34.25
N ASP A 478 -0.78 -27.27 -34.60
CA ASP A 478 -1.73 -26.71 -35.59
C ASP A 478 -2.47 -25.48 -35.03
N LEU A 479 -2.86 -25.51 -33.77
CA LEU A 479 -3.58 -24.43 -33.11
C LEU A 479 -2.68 -23.22 -32.87
N LYS A 480 -1.42 -23.45 -32.50
CA LYS A 480 -0.40 -22.40 -32.35
C LYS A 480 -0.08 -21.75 -33.69
N GLU A 481 0.05 -22.51 -34.77
CA GLU A 481 0.32 -21.94 -36.09
C GLU A 481 -0.84 -21.11 -36.58
N LYS A 482 -2.07 -21.58 -36.46
CA LYS A 482 -3.29 -20.81 -36.81
C LYS A 482 -3.39 -19.49 -36.02
N ASN A 483 -2.94 -19.50 -34.77
CA ASN A 483 -3.01 -18.34 -33.87
C ASN A 483 -1.67 -17.65 -33.65
N ARG A 484 -0.68 -17.89 -34.50
CA ARG A 484 0.68 -17.38 -34.36
C ARG A 484 0.78 -15.88 -34.11
N LEU A 485 0.01 -15.08 -34.88
CA LEU A 485 0.00 -13.62 -34.71
C LEU A 485 -0.64 -13.20 -33.39
N LEU A 486 -1.67 -13.91 -32.95
CA LEU A 486 -2.30 -13.67 -31.65
C LEU A 486 -1.34 -13.98 -30.50
N ILE A 487 -0.68 -15.15 -30.54
CA ILE A 487 0.31 -15.58 -29.54
C ILE A 487 1.47 -14.60 -29.49
N GLN A 488 1.99 -14.17 -30.63
CA GLN A 488 3.06 -13.18 -30.70
C GLN A 488 2.64 -11.83 -30.10
N ALA A 489 1.41 -11.40 -30.36
CA ALA A 489 0.90 -10.15 -29.82
C ALA A 489 0.65 -10.24 -28.29
N LEU A 490 0.18 -11.36 -27.78
CA LEU A 490 0.04 -11.62 -26.35
C LEU A 490 1.39 -11.61 -25.63
N SER A 491 2.38 -12.32 -26.18
CA SER A 491 3.73 -12.41 -25.64
C SER A 491 4.49 -11.07 -25.69
N SER A 492 4.08 -10.12 -26.50
CA SER A 492 4.72 -8.81 -26.64
C SER A 492 3.95 -7.67 -25.98
N GLY A 493 2.87 -7.95 -25.24
CA GLY A 493 2.02 -6.96 -24.57
C GLY A 493 1.29 -5.99 -25.52
N LYS A 494 1.30 -6.27 -26.84
CA LYS A 494 0.64 -5.42 -27.85
C LYS A 494 -0.89 -5.53 -27.78
N ARG A 495 -1.56 -4.47 -28.24
CA ARG A 495 -3.03 -4.49 -28.38
C ARG A 495 -3.43 -5.45 -29.50
N VAL A 496 -4.29 -6.41 -29.18
CA VAL A 496 -4.70 -7.49 -30.08
C VAL A 496 -6.07 -7.24 -30.75
N GLY A 497 -6.81 -6.25 -30.32
CA GLY A 497 -8.04 -5.72 -30.94
C GLY A 497 -8.99 -6.79 -31.50
N ALA A 498 -9.44 -6.58 -32.72
CA ALA A 498 -10.42 -7.44 -33.39
C ALA A 498 -10.00 -8.90 -33.61
N GLN A 499 -8.71 -9.20 -33.57
CA GLN A 499 -8.21 -10.56 -33.72
C GLN A 499 -8.46 -11.39 -32.44
N MET A 500 -8.26 -10.77 -31.26
CA MET A 500 -8.61 -11.37 -29.98
C MET A 500 -10.12 -11.58 -29.86
N GLU A 501 -10.92 -10.60 -30.27
CA GLU A 501 -12.38 -10.70 -30.22
C GLU A 501 -12.89 -11.86 -31.06
N ARG A 502 -12.34 -12.04 -32.27
CA ARG A 502 -12.66 -13.17 -33.17
C ARG A 502 -12.27 -14.50 -32.52
N PHE A 503 -11.06 -14.59 -31.96
CA PHE A 503 -10.61 -15.80 -31.31
C PHE A 503 -11.49 -16.17 -30.12
N LEU A 504 -11.82 -15.23 -29.24
CA LEU A 504 -12.66 -15.46 -28.06
C LEU A 504 -14.09 -15.88 -28.40
N SER A 505 -14.55 -15.62 -29.61
CA SER A 505 -15.86 -16.01 -30.14
C SER A 505 -15.80 -17.28 -31.00
N SER A 506 -14.63 -17.88 -31.16
CA SER A 506 -14.43 -19.06 -32.01
C SER A 506 -14.68 -20.37 -31.25
N ILE A 507 -14.93 -21.43 -32.03
CA ILE A 507 -15.04 -22.79 -31.50
C ILE A 507 -13.69 -23.24 -30.89
N GLU A 508 -12.59 -22.80 -31.46
CA GLU A 508 -11.25 -23.10 -30.96
C GLU A 508 -11.05 -22.62 -29.52
N TYR A 509 -11.54 -21.42 -29.18
CA TYR A 509 -11.47 -20.94 -27.81
C TYR A 509 -12.36 -21.76 -26.86
N ALA A 510 -13.57 -22.12 -27.27
CA ALA A 510 -14.44 -22.96 -26.47
C ALA A 510 -13.80 -24.34 -26.24
N SER A 511 -13.18 -24.93 -27.26
CA SER A 511 -12.52 -26.24 -27.16
C SER A 511 -11.28 -26.23 -26.25
N LEU A 512 -10.61 -25.07 -26.08
CA LEU A 512 -9.48 -24.98 -25.14
C LEU A 512 -9.86 -25.30 -23.70
N GLN A 513 -11.04 -24.84 -23.27
CA GLN A 513 -11.53 -25.03 -21.89
C GLN A 513 -11.86 -26.50 -21.59
N GLU A 514 -12.20 -27.27 -22.63
CA GLU A 514 -12.55 -28.68 -22.54
C GLU A 514 -11.37 -29.61 -22.87
N ASN A 515 -10.20 -29.05 -23.19
CA ASN A 515 -9.03 -29.81 -23.59
C ASN A 515 -8.44 -30.62 -22.43
N GLU A 516 -8.52 -31.95 -22.53
CA GLU A 516 -8.03 -32.87 -21.51
C GLU A 516 -6.55 -32.71 -21.19
N THR A 517 -5.74 -32.38 -22.22
CA THR A 517 -4.30 -32.20 -22.03
C THR A 517 -4.02 -30.95 -21.21
N TYR A 518 -4.72 -29.85 -21.45
CA TYR A 518 -4.57 -28.66 -20.62
C TYR A 518 -5.00 -28.93 -19.16
N GLY A 519 -6.06 -29.72 -18.95
CA GLY A 519 -6.46 -30.18 -17.62
C GLY A 519 -5.34 -30.98 -16.92
N LYS A 520 -4.70 -31.91 -17.64
CA LYS A 520 -3.57 -32.69 -17.12
C LYS A 520 -2.34 -31.83 -16.84
N VAL A 521 -2.02 -30.86 -17.72
CA VAL A 521 -0.94 -29.91 -17.48
C VAL A 521 -1.22 -29.05 -16.25
N LYS A 522 -2.45 -28.57 -16.05
CA LYS A 522 -2.83 -27.87 -14.82
C LYS A 522 -2.61 -28.73 -13.57
N GLN A 523 -2.97 -30.00 -13.60
CA GLN A 523 -2.71 -30.93 -12.49
C GLN A 523 -1.20 -31.10 -12.22
N ILE A 524 -0.36 -31.11 -13.26
CA ILE A 524 1.10 -31.12 -13.09
C ILE A 524 1.56 -29.82 -12.41
N LEU A 525 1.06 -28.66 -12.79
CA LEU A 525 1.37 -27.41 -12.12
C LEU A 525 0.93 -27.41 -10.64
N GLU A 526 -0.23 -28.00 -10.34
CA GLU A 526 -0.69 -28.19 -8.97
C GLU A 526 0.24 -29.12 -8.17
N GLN A 527 0.80 -30.17 -8.79
CA GLN A 527 1.83 -31.01 -8.18
C GLN A 527 3.14 -30.23 -7.94
N VAL A 528 3.58 -29.43 -8.90
CA VAL A 528 4.74 -28.54 -8.72
C VAL A 528 4.52 -27.60 -7.53
N MET A 529 3.36 -26.95 -7.45
CA MET A 529 3.03 -26.10 -6.32
C MET A 529 2.85 -26.89 -5.02
N GLY A 530 2.53 -28.16 -5.08
CA GLY A 530 2.54 -29.10 -3.96
C GLY A 530 3.94 -29.27 -3.37
N LEU A 531 4.94 -29.54 -4.23
CA LEU A 531 6.35 -29.67 -3.81
C LEU A 531 6.89 -28.36 -3.25
N VAL A 532 6.57 -27.23 -3.89
CA VAL A 532 6.90 -25.90 -3.37
C VAL A 532 6.30 -25.69 -1.99
N ALA A 533 5.05 -26.07 -1.80
CA ALA A 533 4.37 -25.93 -0.53
C ALA A 533 4.96 -26.81 0.58
N ASP A 534 5.45 -28.04 0.25
CA ASP A 534 6.14 -28.88 1.20
C ASP A 534 7.43 -28.24 1.70
N GLU A 535 8.22 -27.69 0.79
CA GLU A 535 9.44 -26.96 1.14
C GLU A 535 9.17 -25.71 1.97
N LEU A 536 8.23 -24.87 1.56
CA LEU A 536 7.87 -23.66 2.32
C LEU A 536 7.31 -23.99 3.69
N ALA A 537 6.50 -25.04 3.81
CA ALA A 537 5.93 -25.48 5.07
C ALA A 537 6.98 -26.11 6.01
N SER A 538 8.00 -26.79 5.47
CA SER A 538 9.13 -27.30 6.26
C SER A 538 9.97 -26.17 6.86
N ASN A 539 10.03 -25.05 6.16
CA ASN A 539 10.72 -23.82 6.59
C ASN A 539 9.85 -22.89 7.46
N TRP A 540 8.69 -23.35 7.93
CA TRP A 540 7.76 -22.53 8.72
C TRP A 540 8.43 -21.80 9.87
N ASP A 541 9.35 -22.43 10.61
CA ASP A 541 10.03 -21.86 11.77
C ASP A 541 11.32 -21.10 11.42
N ASN A 542 11.64 -20.97 10.12
CA ASN A 542 12.78 -20.19 9.68
C ASN A 542 12.63 -18.71 10.09
N SER A 543 13.74 -18.09 10.47
CA SER A 543 13.81 -16.67 10.82
C SER A 543 13.29 -15.75 9.71
N ARG A 544 13.35 -16.16 8.43
CA ARG A 544 12.74 -15.43 7.30
C ARG A 544 11.24 -15.20 7.49
N TYR A 545 10.54 -16.14 8.10
CA TYR A 545 9.09 -16.06 8.37
C TYR A 545 8.79 -15.65 9.79
N ALA A 546 9.80 -15.64 10.67
CA ALA A 546 9.65 -15.04 11.97
C ALA A 546 9.40 -13.55 11.84
N ARG A 547 8.72 -13.02 12.81
CA ARG A 547 8.51 -11.61 12.97
C ARG A 547 9.83 -10.97 13.40
N ASP A 548 10.35 -10.00 12.63
CA ASP A 548 11.43 -9.13 13.07
C ASP A 548 10.93 -8.17 14.14
#